data_c84fcfd46a0b3cdb2162c3591c28e6e6
#
_entry.id   c84fcfd46a0b3cdb2162c3591c28e6e6
#
_cell.length_a   1.000
_cell.length_b   1.000
_cell.length_c   1.000
_cell.angle_alpha   90.00
_cell.angle_beta   90.00
_cell.angle_gamma   90.00
#
_symmetry.space_group_name_H-M   'P 1'
#
loop_
_entity.id
_entity.type
_entity.pdbx_description
1 polymer ?
#
loop_
_entity_poly.entity_id
_entity_poly.type
_entity_poly.pdbx_seq_one_letter_code
_entity_poly.pdbx_strand_id
1 'polypeptide(L)'
;MSITTAVFCQQFTNIAELSLRPFSLAQDLALIHQWVTQPHAQFWGMQEFTIEQLQQEYQSLLAHSDIYIGYANNSACFLVELYDPLLDEIGNHYPVKAGDIGMHILIAQSNNKVHGFTWSVFQLVMNFIFANDKNQRVIVEPDIRNNKIHCLNTKAGFRYQSAVRLTHKTAHLAFCTRDNFYHALNKDNTMKHIPLSPEQAVSHLTPQLWRHVNRLHVRKALSEFAHERLIKPQLTN
;
A
#
# COMPACT_ATOMS: atom_id res chain seq x y z
N MET A 1 -14.38 -19.43 -9.02
CA MET A 1 -13.91 -18.07 -8.68
C MET A 1 -12.39 -18.15 -8.53
N SER A 2 -11.64 -17.45 -9.36
CA SER A 2 -10.17 -17.44 -9.24
C SER A 2 -9.81 -16.61 -8.01
N ILE A 3 -9.28 -17.24 -6.98
CA ILE A 3 -8.76 -16.55 -5.80
C ILE A 3 -7.50 -15.81 -6.26
N THR A 4 -7.58 -14.48 -6.33
CA THR A 4 -6.42 -13.66 -6.65
C THR A 4 -5.41 -13.79 -5.50
N THR A 5 -4.22 -14.32 -5.79
CA THR A 5 -3.21 -14.64 -4.78
C THR A 5 -2.64 -13.36 -4.14
N ALA A 6 -2.33 -13.41 -2.85
CA ALA A 6 -1.65 -12.33 -2.16
C ALA A 6 -0.28 -12.06 -2.80
N VAL A 7 0.07 -10.78 -3.01
CA VAL A 7 1.36 -10.34 -3.53
C VAL A 7 2.36 -10.03 -2.42
N PHE A 8 1.87 -9.80 -1.21
CA PHE A 8 2.67 -9.54 -0.02
C PHE A 8 1.92 -9.98 1.22
N CYS A 9 2.60 -10.57 2.18
CA CYS A 9 2.02 -10.88 3.48
C CYS A 9 3.05 -10.74 4.60
N GLN A 10 2.56 -10.50 5.81
CA GLN A 10 3.38 -10.35 7.01
C GLN A 10 2.59 -10.76 8.24
N GLN A 11 3.23 -11.55 9.10
CA GLN A 11 2.66 -11.93 10.38
C GLN A 11 2.93 -10.87 11.45
N PHE A 12 1.90 -10.49 12.19
CA PHE A 12 2.00 -9.54 13.30
C PHE A 12 1.60 -10.24 14.60
N THR A 13 2.47 -10.17 15.61
CA THR A 13 2.23 -10.80 16.91
C THR A 13 0.97 -10.23 17.57
N ASN A 14 0.07 -11.09 18.03
CA ASN A 14 -1.18 -10.75 18.72
C ASN A 14 -2.21 -9.97 17.86
N ILE A 15 -2.05 -9.92 16.54
CA ILE A 15 -2.99 -9.24 15.64
C ILE A 15 -3.54 -10.23 14.62
N ALA A 16 -2.78 -10.51 13.56
CA ALA A 16 -3.18 -11.36 12.46
C ALA A 16 -2.03 -11.55 11.47
N GLU A 17 -2.17 -12.48 10.53
CA GLU A 17 -1.50 -12.38 9.25
C GLU A 17 -2.21 -11.30 8.43
N LEU A 18 -1.46 -10.29 8.03
CA LEU A 18 -1.92 -9.26 7.11
C LEU A 18 -1.36 -9.53 5.72
N SER A 19 -2.18 -9.32 4.70
CA SER A 19 -1.77 -9.53 3.31
C SER A 19 -2.37 -8.51 2.36
N LEU A 20 -1.72 -8.35 1.19
CA LEU A 20 -2.16 -7.49 0.09
C LEU A 20 -2.47 -8.34 -1.14
N ARG A 21 -3.57 -8.06 -1.80
CA ARG A 21 -3.97 -8.60 -3.08
C ARG A 21 -4.24 -7.46 -4.06
N PRO A 22 -3.87 -7.56 -5.34
CA PRO A 22 -4.30 -6.59 -6.33
C PRO A 22 -5.82 -6.43 -6.34
N PHE A 23 -6.27 -5.19 -6.47
CA PHE A 23 -7.66 -4.84 -6.62
C PHE A 23 -8.20 -5.35 -7.96
N SER A 24 -9.44 -5.81 -7.96
CA SER A 24 -10.19 -6.19 -9.15
C SER A 24 -11.49 -5.43 -9.21
N LEU A 25 -11.64 -4.56 -10.22
CA LEU A 25 -12.86 -3.76 -10.38
C LEU A 25 -14.13 -4.62 -10.37
N ALA A 26 -14.09 -5.77 -11.05
CA ALA A 26 -15.25 -6.67 -11.14
C ALA A 26 -15.60 -7.39 -9.82
N GLN A 27 -14.62 -7.58 -8.93
CA GLN A 27 -14.82 -8.34 -7.69
C GLN A 27 -14.97 -7.44 -6.46
N ASP A 28 -14.31 -6.28 -6.47
CA ASP A 28 -14.10 -5.49 -5.26
C ASP A 28 -14.88 -4.17 -5.23
N LEU A 29 -15.47 -3.75 -6.37
CA LEU A 29 -16.15 -2.46 -6.47
C LEU A 29 -17.23 -2.26 -5.40
N ALA A 30 -18.10 -3.26 -5.20
CA ALA A 30 -19.15 -3.20 -4.20
C ALA A 30 -18.60 -3.12 -2.77
N LEU A 31 -17.51 -3.83 -2.50
CA LEU A 31 -16.83 -3.81 -1.20
C LEU A 31 -16.24 -2.41 -0.93
N ILE A 32 -15.53 -1.84 -1.90
CA ILE A 32 -14.95 -0.50 -1.76
C ILE A 32 -16.05 0.54 -1.60
N HIS A 33 -17.12 0.48 -2.41
CA HIS A 33 -18.26 1.39 -2.26
C HIS A 33 -18.80 1.38 -0.83
N GLN A 34 -18.96 0.18 -0.25
CA GLN A 34 -19.39 0.02 1.13
C GLN A 34 -18.43 0.71 2.14
N TRP A 35 -17.13 0.76 1.86
CA TRP A 35 -16.14 1.36 2.76
C TRP A 35 -16.05 2.89 2.60
N VAL A 36 -15.99 3.39 1.36
CA VAL A 36 -15.75 4.83 1.10
C VAL A 36 -16.96 5.70 1.43
N THR A 37 -18.17 5.12 1.41
CA THR A 37 -19.40 5.82 1.75
C THR A 37 -19.67 5.92 3.26
N GLN A 38 -18.84 5.29 4.11
CA GLN A 38 -19.03 5.36 5.56
C GLN A 38 -18.56 6.70 6.15
N PRO A 39 -19.17 7.16 7.26
CA PRO A 39 -18.79 8.43 7.90
C PRO A 39 -17.32 8.52 8.30
N HIS A 40 -16.67 7.40 8.65
CA HIS A 40 -15.25 7.40 9.02
C HIS A 40 -14.31 7.64 7.82
N ALA A 41 -14.80 7.43 6.60
CA ALA A 41 -14.06 7.67 5.35
C ALA A 41 -14.21 9.11 4.82
N GLN A 42 -14.67 10.05 5.64
CA GLN A 42 -14.95 11.44 5.23
C GLN A 42 -13.78 12.15 4.53
N PHE A 43 -12.54 11.76 4.84
CA PHE A 43 -11.34 12.32 4.20
C PHE A 43 -10.95 11.61 2.90
N TRP A 44 -11.68 10.57 2.52
CA TRP A 44 -11.49 9.88 1.24
C TRP A 44 -12.17 10.63 0.07
N GLY A 45 -13.22 11.41 0.39
CA GLY A 45 -13.87 12.30 -0.58
C GLY A 45 -14.93 11.65 -1.46
N MET A 46 -15.31 10.39 -1.20
CA MET A 46 -16.24 9.61 -2.03
C MET A 46 -17.53 9.20 -1.28
N GLN A 47 -17.90 9.91 -0.21
CA GLN A 47 -19.03 9.51 0.64
C GLN A 47 -20.37 9.48 -0.11
N GLU A 48 -20.56 10.42 -1.05
CA GLU A 48 -21.80 10.59 -1.81
C GLU A 48 -21.75 9.90 -3.18
N PHE A 49 -20.71 9.13 -3.47
CA PHE A 49 -20.58 8.48 -4.77
C PHE A 49 -21.60 7.35 -4.91
N THR A 50 -22.29 7.31 -6.07
CA THR A 50 -22.99 6.10 -6.49
C THR A 50 -21.98 5.02 -6.91
N ILE A 51 -22.43 3.79 -7.04
CA ILE A 51 -21.54 2.69 -7.47
C ILE A 51 -21.02 2.90 -8.90
N GLU A 52 -21.82 3.53 -9.76
CA GLU A 52 -21.43 3.87 -11.12
C GLU A 52 -20.36 4.98 -11.15
N GLN A 53 -20.50 6.00 -10.32
CA GLN A 53 -19.49 7.04 -10.16
C GLN A 53 -18.18 6.47 -9.62
N LEU A 54 -18.27 5.60 -8.63
CA LEU A 54 -17.10 4.91 -8.09
C LEU A 54 -16.44 4.02 -9.14
N GLN A 55 -17.23 3.32 -9.95
CA GLN A 55 -16.69 2.51 -11.05
C GLN A 55 -15.90 3.35 -12.05
N GLN A 56 -16.44 4.49 -12.46
CA GLN A 56 -15.77 5.41 -13.39
C GLN A 56 -14.46 5.94 -12.79
N GLU A 57 -14.49 6.34 -11.52
CA GLU A 57 -13.30 6.82 -10.81
C GLU A 57 -12.21 5.76 -10.75
N TYR A 58 -12.54 4.53 -10.32
CA TYR A 58 -11.56 3.46 -10.21
C TYR A 58 -11.08 2.95 -11.57
N GLN A 59 -11.90 3.03 -12.62
CA GLN A 59 -11.44 2.78 -13.99
C GLN A 59 -10.36 3.79 -14.42
N SER A 60 -10.51 5.06 -14.05
CA SER A 60 -9.53 6.10 -14.32
C SER A 60 -8.26 5.88 -13.49
N LEU A 61 -8.40 5.65 -12.18
CA LEU A 61 -7.28 5.43 -11.26
C LEU A 61 -6.40 4.25 -11.66
N LEU A 62 -6.99 3.16 -12.13
CA LEU A 62 -6.27 1.96 -12.59
C LEU A 62 -5.33 2.20 -13.78
N ALA A 63 -5.49 3.31 -14.50
CA ALA A 63 -4.60 3.67 -15.60
C ALA A 63 -3.21 4.15 -15.12
N HIS A 64 -3.13 4.70 -13.89
CA HIS A 64 -1.93 5.36 -13.36
C HIS A 64 -1.63 5.06 -11.88
N SER A 65 -2.41 4.18 -11.25
CA SER A 65 -2.24 3.77 -9.85
C SER A 65 -2.30 2.26 -9.71
N ASP A 66 -1.52 1.74 -8.77
CA ASP A 66 -1.62 0.35 -8.32
C ASP A 66 -2.48 0.29 -7.07
N ILE A 67 -3.56 -0.47 -7.14
CA ILE A 67 -4.57 -0.53 -6.08
C ILE A 67 -4.60 -1.93 -5.47
N TYR A 68 -4.67 -2.02 -4.15
CA TYR A 68 -4.62 -3.26 -3.40
C TYR A 68 -5.72 -3.34 -2.36
N ILE A 69 -6.33 -4.52 -2.22
CA ILE A 69 -7.17 -4.88 -1.08
C ILE A 69 -6.31 -5.59 -0.05
N GLY A 70 -6.39 -5.10 1.18
CA GLY A 70 -5.71 -5.69 2.31
C GLY A 70 -6.62 -6.59 3.13
N TYR A 71 -6.03 -7.66 3.63
CA TYR A 71 -6.71 -8.71 4.40
C TYR A 71 -6.07 -8.88 5.76
N ALA A 72 -6.90 -9.24 6.75
CA ALA A 72 -6.48 -9.80 8.02
C ALA A 72 -7.07 -11.20 8.13
N ASN A 73 -6.25 -12.26 8.16
CA ASN A 73 -6.68 -13.66 8.18
C ASN A 73 -7.76 -13.93 7.14
N ASN A 74 -7.73 -13.69 5.95
CA ASN A 74 -8.74 -13.88 4.89
C ASN A 74 -9.95 -12.91 4.90
N SER A 75 -10.02 -11.95 5.84
CA SER A 75 -11.07 -10.94 5.85
C SER A 75 -10.55 -9.64 5.27
N ALA A 76 -11.17 -9.14 4.20
CA ALA A 76 -10.83 -7.86 3.61
C ALA A 76 -11.12 -6.72 4.61
N CYS A 77 -10.17 -5.82 4.83
CA CYS A 77 -10.27 -4.84 5.90
C CYS A 77 -9.56 -3.51 5.66
N PHE A 78 -8.85 -3.35 4.55
CA PHE A 78 -8.26 -2.06 4.16
C PHE A 78 -8.01 -1.98 2.65
N LEU A 79 -7.86 -0.75 2.18
CA LEU A 79 -7.58 -0.39 0.79
C LEU A 79 -6.28 0.42 0.75
N VAL A 80 -5.47 0.18 -0.26
CA VAL A 80 -4.24 0.93 -0.54
C VAL A 80 -4.22 1.36 -1.99
N GLU A 81 -3.89 2.61 -2.24
CA GLU A 81 -3.61 3.15 -3.57
C GLU A 81 -2.19 3.67 -3.59
N LEU A 82 -1.40 3.20 -4.55
CA LEU A 82 -0.04 3.65 -4.80
C LEU A 82 0.01 4.30 -6.17
N TYR A 83 0.56 5.50 -6.26
CA TYR A 83 0.55 6.28 -7.50
C TYR A 83 1.89 6.99 -7.75
N ASP A 84 2.14 7.32 -9.01
CA ASP A 84 3.26 8.19 -9.38
C ASP A 84 2.87 9.66 -9.14
N PRO A 85 3.56 10.37 -8.23
CA PRO A 85 3.25 11.78 -7.97
C PRO A 85 3.40 12.70 -9.18
N LEU A 86 4.14 12.30 -10.23
CA LEU A 86 4.21 13.07 -11.50
C LEU A 86 2.88 13.06 -12.28
N LEU A 87 2.02 12.08 -12.01
CA LEU A 87 0.71 11.93 -12.66
C LEU A 87 -0.44 12.41 -11.77
N ASP A 88 -0.12 12.99 -10.61
CA ASP A 88 -1.08 13.49 -9.62
C ASP A 88 -0.91 15.00 -9.38
N GLU A 89 -1.99 15.67 -8.93
CA GLU A 89 -1.98 17.11 -8.59
C GLU A 89 -0.87 17.47 -7.60
N ILE A 90 -0.56 16.57 -6.65
CA ILE A 90 0.46 16.81 -5.63
C ILE A 90 1.85 17.05 -6.21
N GLY A 91 2.15 16.48 -7.38
CA GLY A 91 3.41 16.69 -8.09
C GLY A 91 3.68 18.15 -8.49
N ASN A 92 2.64 18.98 -8.57
CA ASN A 92 2.78 20.41 -8.84
C ASN A 92 3.21 21.23 -7.60
N HIS A 93 3.21 20.61 -6.43
CA HIS A 93 3.44 21.31 -5.15
C HIS A 93 4.81 21.07 -4.53
N TYR A 94 5.64 20.21 -5.15
CA TYR A 94 7.01 19.97 -4.71
C TYR A 94 7.87 19.39 -5.85
N PRO A 95 9.20 19.48 -5.78
CA PRO A 95 10.08 18.86 -6.77
C PRO A 95 10.05 17.33 -6.61
N VAL A 96 9.31 16.66 -7.48
CA VAL A 96 9.23 15.19 -7.53
C VAL A 96 10.58 14.61 -7.88
N LYS A 97 10.99 13.55 -7.19
CA LYS A 97 12.27 12.85 -7.39
C LYS A 97 12.04 11.43 -7.90
N ALA A 98 13.03 10.91 -8.59
CA ALA A 98 13.04 9.50 -8.96
C ALA A 98 12.94 8.63 -7.70
N GLY A 99 12.02 7.67 -7.70
CA GLY A 99 11.74 6.81 -6.55
C GLY A 99 10.75 7.37 -5.54
N ASP A 100 10.09 8.50 -5.83
CA ASP A 100 8.91 8.94 -5.10
C ASP A 100 7.72 8.06 -5.44
N ILE A 101 6.93 7.71 -4.42
CA ILE A 101 5.68 6.96 -4.55
C ILE A 101 4.62 7.60 -3.66
N GLY A 102 3.49 7.97 -4.23
CA GLY A 102 2.33 8.45 -3.49
C GLY A 102 1.56 7.31 -2.85
N MET A 103 0.95 7.53 -1.69
CA MET A 103 0.19 6.51 -0.97
C MET A 103 -1.07 7.08 -0.35
N HIS A 104 -2.21 6.44 -0.68
CA HIS A 104 -3.45 6.57 0.08
C HIS A 104 -3.76 5.25 0.79
N ILE A 105 -4.34 5.34 1.98
CA ILE A 105 -4.74 4.18 2.76
C ILE A 105 -6.08 4.43 3.46
N LEU A 106 -7.02 3.50 3.30
CA LEU A 106 -8.31 3.49 4.00
C LEU A 106 -8.45 2.18 4.77
N ILE A 107 -8.73 2.27 6.07
CA ILE A 107 -9.04 1.09 6.89
C ILE A 107 -10.55 1.01 7.06
N ALA A 108 -11.13 -0.15 6.71
CA ALA A 108 -12.54 -0.39 6.86
C ALA A 108 -12.97 -0.32 8.34
N GLN A 109 -14.19 0.11 8.58
CA GLN A 109 -14.73 0.14 9.93
C GLN A 109 -14.91 -1.30 10.45
N SER A 110 -14.48 -1.54 11.67
CA SER A 110 -14.67 -2.81 12.35
C SER A 110 -15.32 -2.59 13.72
N ASN A 111 -16.30 -3.43 14.03
CA ASN A 111 -16.90 -3.48 15.37
C ASN A 111 -15.94 -4.05 16.41
N ASN A 112 -15.01 -4.90 15.99
CA ASN A 112 -13.98 -5.52 16.83
C ASN A 112 -12.67 -4.75 16.69
N LYS A 113 -12.46 -3.77 17.57
CA LYS A 113 -11.22 -2.98 17.58
C LYS A 113 -10.08 -3.78 18.19
N VAL A 114 -9.05 -4.05 17.40
CA VAL A 114 -7.82 -4.67 17.87
C VAL A 114 -6.78 -3.57 18.09
N HIS A 115 -6.21 -3.53 19.31
CA HIS A 115 -5.19 -2.55 19.64
C HIS A 115 -3.95 -2.74 18.73
N GLY A 116 -3.46 -1.65 18.15
CA GLY A 116 -2.30 -1.69 17.27
C GLY A 116 -2.60 -2.10 15.82
N PHE A 117 -3.83 -2.49 15.47
CA PHE A 117 -4.20 -2.96 14.14
C PHE A 117 -3.84 -1.95 13.04
N THR A 118 -4.28 -0.69 13.17
CA THR A 118 -3.98 0.37 12.20
C THR A 118 -2.48 0.56 11.99
N TRP A 119 -1.71 0.46 13.07
CA TRP A 119 -0.25 0.55 12.99
C TRP A 119 0.36 -0.63 12.23
N SER A 120 -0.11 -1.85 12.47
CA SER A 120 0.35 -3.04 11.75
C SER A 120 0.02 -3.00 10.27
N VAL A 121 -1.20 -2.55 9.92
CA VAL A 121 -1.57 -2.31 8.51
C VAL A 121 -0.63 -1.31 7.86
N PHE A 122 -0.36 -0.19 8.55
CA PHE A 122 0.54 0.84 8.03
C PHE A 122 1.96 0.30 7.81
N GLN A 123 2.47 -0.51 8.75
CA GLN A 123 3.78 -1.14 8.63
C GLN A 123 3.85 -2.15 7.47
N LEU A 124 2.80 -2.97 7.30
CA LEU A 124 2.71 -3.87 6.15
C LEU A 124 2.84 -3.10 4.83
N VAL A 125 2.08 -2.02 4.68
CA VAL A 125 2.07 -1.22 3.45
C VAL A 125 3.42 -0.56 3.21
N MET A 126 4.03 0.04 4.22
CA MET A 126 5.34 0.66 4.09
C MET A 126 6.44 -0.38 3.79
N ASN A 127 6.39 -1.57 4.42
CA ASN A 127 7.30 -2.67 4.11
C ASN A 127 7.10 -3.15 2.67
N PHE A 128 5.86 -3.27 2.19
CA PHE A 128 5.55 -3.61 0.81
C PHE A 128 6.13 -2.59 -0.18
N ILE A 129 5.92 -1.31 0.06
CA ILE A 129 6.46 -0.25 -0.80
C ILE A 129 7.99 -0.30 -0.83
N PHE A 130 8.62 -0.41 0.33
CA PHE A 130 10.08 -0.44 0.44
C PHE A 130 10.73 -1.81 0.16
N ALA A 131 9.97 -2.87 -0.07
CA ALA A 131 10.48 -4.11 -0.63
C ALA A 131 11.03 -3.91 -2.06
N ASN A 132 10.54 -2.90 -2.78
CA ASN A 132 11.12 -2.47 -4.04
C ASN A 132 12.22 -1.42 -3.79
N ASP A 133 13.47 -1.76 -4.10
CA ASP A 133 14.63 -0.88 -3.89
C ASP A 133 14.61 0.41 -4.70
N LYS A 134 13.78 0.49 -5.75
CA LYS A 134 13.59 1.71 -6.52
C LYS A 134 12.75 2.74 -5.78
N ASN A 135 11.88 2.33 -4.87
CA ASN A 135 11.08 3.21 -4.04
C ASN A 135 11.96 3.80 -2.93
N GLN A 136 12.26 5.08 -3.03
CA GLN A 136 13.17 5.77 -2.11
C GLN A 136 12.44 6.60 -1.07
N ARG A 137 11.24 7.11 -1.44
CA ARG A 137 10.50 8.03 -0.60
C ARG A 137 9.00 7.87 -0.82
N VAL A 138 8.24 7.73 0.27
CA VAL A 138 6.77 7.73 0.26
C VAL A 138 6.27 9.14 0.50
N ILE A 139 5.28 9.55 -0.29
CA ILE A 139 4.63 10.85 -0.25
C ILE A 139 3.18 10.66 0.21
N VAL A 140 2.74 11.50 1.14
CA VAL A 140 1.35 11.57 1.59
C VAL A 140 0.92 13.03 1.73
N GLU A 141 -0.38 13.28 1.50
CA GLU A 141 -0.98 14.62 1.58
C GLU A 141 -2.36 14.57 2.28
N PRO A 142 -2.36 14.12 3.56
CA PRO A 142 -3.61 14.05 4.30
C PRO A 142 -4.24 15.43 4.51
N ASP A 143 -5.58 15.47 4.56
CA ASP A 143 -6.33 16.68 4.95
C ASP A 143 -5.81 17.21 6.29
N ILE A 144 -5.61 18.51 6.40
CA ILE A 144 -5.08 19.15 7.61
C ILE A 144 -5.94 18.88 8.86
N ARG A 145 -7.22 18.53 8.69
CA ARG A 145 -8.16 18.20 9.77
C ARG A 145 -8.04 16.76 10.27
N ASN A 146 -7.33 15.89 9.54
CA ASN A 146 -7.23 14.47 9.87
C ASN A 146 -6.11 14.21 10.91
N ASN A 147 -6.33 14.64 12.14
CA ASN A 147 -5.35 14.51 13.23
C ASN A 147 -4.88 13.07 13.48
N LYS A 148 -5.76 12.07 13.24
CA LYS A 148 -5.42 10.66 13.48
C LYS A 148 -4.32 10.19 12.53
N ILE A 149 -4.42 10.52 11.25
CA ILE A 149 -3.40 10.13 10.28
C ILE A 149 -2.09 10.91 10.49
N HIS A 150 -2.17 12.18 10.93
CA HIS A 150 -0.99 12.95 11.24
C HIS A 150 -0.14 12.31 12.35
N CYS A 151 -0.78 11.82 13.41
CA CYS A 151 -0.10 11.08 14.48
C CYS A 151 0.54 9.79 13.96
N LEU A 152 -0.18 9.03 13.12
CA LEU A 152 0.28 7.78 12.54
C LEU A 152 1.48 7.99 11.61
N ASN A 153 1.40 8.96 10.72
CA ASN A 153 2.49 9.32 9.82
C ASN A 153 3.74 9.75 10.60
N THR A 154 3.58 10.60 11.61
CA THR A 154 4.70 11.01 12.48
C THR A 154 5.36 9.81 13.16
N LYS A 155 4.55 8.88 13.69
CA LYS A 155 5.04 7.62 14.27
C LYS A 155 5.82 6.78 13.27
N ALA A 156 5.41 6.78 12.00
CA ALA A 156 6.08 6.04 10.92
C ALA A 156 7.34 6.72 10.37
N GLY A 157 7.70 7.91 10.87
CA GLY A 157 8.89 8.63 10.43
C GLY A 157 8.65 9.62 9.30
N PHE A 158 7.39 9.90 8.94
CA PHE A 158 7.08 10.97 8.00
C PHE A 158 7.45 12.33 8.58
N ARG A 159 7.98 13.18 7.73
CA ARG A 159 8.32 14.56 8.04
C ARG A 159 7.41 15.49 7.26
N TYR A 160 6.59 16.24 7.98
CA TYR A 160 5.69 17.22 7.42
C TYR A 160 6.45 18.42 6.87
N GLN A 161 5.99 18.92 5.73
CA GLN A 161 6.49 20.11 5.04
C GLN A 161 5.51 21.26 5.24
N SER A 162 5.10 21.91 4.15
CA SER A 162 4.08 22.96 4.16
C SER A 162 2.69 22.40 3.97
N ALA A 163 1.69 23.18 4.36
CA ALA A 163 0.32 22.97 3.89
C ALA A 163 0.25 23.36 2.41
N VAL A 164 -0.46 22.56 1.62
CA VAL A 164 -0.69 22.77 0.19
C VAL A 164 -2.20 22.81 -0.08
N ARG A 165 -2.62 23.64 -1.03
CA ARG A 165 -4.01 23.74 -1.44
C ARG A 165 -4.21 22.92 -2.71
N LEU A 166 -4.92 21.81 -2.58
CA LEU A 166 -5.37 20.97 -3.66
C LEU A 166 -6.79 21.34 -4.08
N THR A 167 -7.22 20.91 -5.24
CA THR A 167 -8.54 21.22 -5.81
C THR A 167 -9.68 20.89 -4.85
N HIS A 168 -9.57 19.81 -4.07
CA HIS A 168 -10.66 19.30 -3.22
C HIS A 168 -10.39 19.40 -1.71
N LYS A 169 -9.15 19.74 -1.28
CA LYS A 169 -8.79 19.84 0.14
C LYS A 169 -7.60 20.79 0.36
N THR A 170 -7.44 21.26 1.59
CA THR A 170 -6.13 21.73 2.07
C THR A 170 -5.44 20.57 2.77
N ALA A 171 -4.25 20.22 2.31
CA ALA A 171 -3.51 19.06 2.79
C ALA A 171 -2.17 19.45 3.42
N HIS A 172 -1.66 18.61 4.32
CA HIS A 172 -0.29 18.68 4.79
C HIS A 172 0.58 17.69 4.01
N LEU A 173 1.46 18.21 3.16
CA LEU A 173 2.45 17.40 2.45
C LEU A 173 3.45 16.82 3.44
N ALA A 174 3.71 15.52 3.35
CA ALA A 174 4.71 14.86 4.18
C ALA A 174 5.47 13.77 3.41
N PHE A 175 6.73 13.59 3.78
CA PHE A 175 7.66 12.64 3.16
C PHE A 175 8.20 11.65 4.18
N CYS A 176 8.34 10.40 3.77
CA CYS A 176 9.04 9.37 4.53
C CYS A 176 10.05 8.66 3.64
N THR A 177 11.35 8.81 3.93
CA THR A 177 12.38 8.02 3.27
C THR A 177 12.45 6.62 3.87
N ARG A 178 13.04 5.68 3.14
CA ARG A 178 13.33 4.33 3.62
C ARG A 178 14.02 4.35 4.99
N ASP A 179 15.07 5.14 5.13
CA ASP A 179 15.84 5.24 6.38
C ASP A 179 15.01 5.79 7.54
N ASN A 180 14.18 6.82 7.28
CA ASN A 180 13.31 7.38 8.31
C ASN A 180 12.30 6.35 8.81
N PHE A 181 11.71 5.57 7.91
CA PHE A 181 10.75 4.53 8.26
C PHE A 181 11.40 3.44 9.12
N TYR A 182 12.50 2.85 8.68
CA TYR A 182 13.15 1.78 9.44
C TYR A 182 13.75 2.27 10.75
N HIS A 183 14.24 3.51 10.81
CA HIS A 183 14.65 4.11 12.07
C HIS A 183 13.49 4.28 13.06
N ALA A 184 12.33 4.74 12.59
CA ALA A 184 11.13 4.87 13.40
C ALA A 184 10.61 3.50 13.88
N LEU A 185 10.67 2.48 13.01
CA LEU A 185 10.27 1.11 13.32
C LEU A 185 11.14 0.48 14.42
N ASN A 186 12.45 0.68 14.35
CA ASN A 186 13.40 0.17 15.35
C ASN A 186 13.19 0.80 16.73
N LYS A 187 12.66 2.02 16.80
CA LYS A 187 12.29 2.65 18.07
C LYS A 187 11.00 2.07 18.68
N ASP A 188 10.11 1.55 17.86
CA ASP A 188 8.79 1.04 18.30
C ASP A 188 8.84 -0.43 18.76
N ASN A 189 9.94 -1.03 19.00
CA ASN A 189 10.29 -2.38 19.55
C ASN A 189 9.15 -3.41 19.75
N THR A 190 7.99 -3.26 19.09
CA THR A 190 6.78 -4.05 19.32
C THR A 190 6.56 -5.17 18.30
N MET A 191 7.53 -5.42 17.39
CA MET A 191 7.30 -6.32 16.29
C MET A 191 8.37 -7.40 16.10
N LYS A 192 7.92 -8.63 16.02
CA LYS A 192 8.71 -9.74 15.45
C LYS A 192 8.31 -9.88 13.97
N HIS A 193 9.20 -9.50 13.07
CA HIS A 193 9.05 -9.77 11.65
C HIS A 193 9.40 -11.25 11.38
N ILE A 194 8.48 -11.95 10.71
CA ILE A 194 8.85 -13.18 9.98
C ILE A 194 8.70 -12.79 8.51
N PRO A 195 9.77 -12.39 7.83
CA PRO A 195 9.70 -12.16 6.39
C PRO A 195 9.38 -13.50 5.72
N LEU A 196 8.49 -13.49 4.73
CA LEU A 196 8.38 -14.63 3.82
C LEU A 196 9.77 -14.90 3.24
N SER A 197 10.20 -16.17 3.23
CA SER A 197 11.40 -16.50 2.48
C SER A 197 11.18 -16.13 1.00
N PRO A 198 12.23 -15.72 0.28
CA PRO A 198 12.12 -15.46 -1.15
C PRO A 198 11.48 -16.62 -1.94
N GLU A 199 11.65 -17.86 -1.46
CA GLU A 199 11.03 -19.05 -2.04
C GLU A 199 9.51 -19.10 -1.83
N GLN A 200 9.01 -18.65 -0.70
CA GLN A 200 7.57 -18.56 -0.42
C GLN A 200 6.92 -17.45 -1.26
N ALA A 201 7.60 -16.31 -1.46
CA ALA A 201 7.12 -15.24 -2.32
C ALA A 201 7.03 -15.67 -3.80
N VAL A 202 7.98 -16.47 -4.29
CA VAL A 202 8.02 -16.97 -5.68
C VAL A 202 7.00 -18.07 -5.93
N SER A 203 6.75 -18.97 -4.96
CA SER A 203 5.82 -20.11 -5.13
C SER A 203 4.35 -19.68 -5.31
N HIS A 204 4.01 -18.45 -4.94
CA HIS A 204 2.65 -17.91 -5.02
C HIS A 204 2.42 -17.00 -6.25
N LEU A 205 3.44 -16.76 -7.09
CA LEU A 205 3.33 -15.94 -8.30
C LEU A 205 2.71 -16.73 -9.46
N THR A 206 1.43 -16.51 -9.73
CA THR A 206 0.79 -17.02 -10.95
C THR A 206 1.22 -16.22 -12.18
N PRO A 207 1.14 -16.78 -13.43
CA PRO A 207 1.46 -16.04 -14.66
C PRO A 207 0.64 -14.76 -14.88
N GLN A 208 -0.53 -14.65 -14.25
CA GLN A 208 -1.37 -13.45 -14.28
C GLN A 208 -0.85 -12.35 -13.34
N LEU A 209 -0.32 -12.73 -12.18
CA LEU A 209 0.37 -11.83 -11.26
C LEU A 209 1.62 -11.24 -11.90
N TRP A 210 2.36 -12.02 -12.68
CA TRP A 210 3.52 -11.53 -13.44
C TRP A 210 3.19 -10.33 -14.33
N ARG A 211 2.00 -10.23 -14.88
CA ARG A 211 1.59 -9.09 -15.70
C ARG A 211 1.31 -7.83 -14.91
N HIS A 212 0.84 -7.95 -13.66
CA HIS A 212 0.61 -6.81 -12.75
C HIS A 212 1.92 -6.32 -12.13
N VAL A 213 2.77 -7.23 -11.70
CA VAL A 213 4.13 -6.96 -11.20
C VAL A 213 4.99 -6.21 -12.24
N ASN A 214 4.66 -6.33 -13.54
CA ASN A 214 5.35 -5.65 -14.62
C ASN A 214 5.30 -4.12 -14.60
N ARG A 215 4.26 -3.51 -14.05
CA ARG A 215 4.13 -2.06 -14.04
C ARG A 215 5.10 -1.39 -13.06
N LEU A 216 5.47 -2.08 -11.99
CA LEU A 216 6.34 -1.58 -10.91
C LEU A 216 7.82 -2.00 -11.02
N HIS A 217 8.31 -2.47 -12.15
CA HIS A 217 9.71 -2.87 -12.35
C HIS A 217 10.22 -4.04 -11.46
N VAL A 218 9.35 -4.73 -10.73
CA VAL A 218 9.72 -5.91 -9.91
C VAL A 218 10.17 -7.10 -10.79
N ARG A 219 9.82 -7.08 -12.08
CA ARG A 219 10.16 -8.14 -13.04
C ARG A 219 11.66 -8.43 -13.14
N LYS A 220 12.50 -7.40 -13.10
CA LYS A 220 13.94 -7.57 -13.28
C LYS A 220 14.59 -8.26 -12.07
N ALA A 221 14.25 -7.81 -10.86
CA ALA A 221 14.80 -8.39 -9.63
C ALA A 221 14.33 -9.84 -9.40
N LEU A 222 13.04 -10.15 -9.66
CA LEU A 222 12.51 -11.49 -9.51
C LEU A 222 12.97 -12.43 -10.62
N SER A 223 13.19 -11.95 -11.85
CA SER A 223 13.74 -12.78 -12.94
C SER A 223 15.22 -13.05 -12.75
N GLU A 224 15.99 -12.08 -12.26
CA GLU A 224 17.41 -12.27 -11.92
C GLU A 224 17.55 -13.28 -10.77
N PHE A 225 16.69 -13.18 -9.75
CA PHE A 225 16.67 -14.12 -8.62
C PHE A 225 16.22 -15.54 -9.02
N ALA A 226 15.20 -15.66 -9.87
CA ALA A 226 14.74 -16.94 -10.41
C ALA A 226 15.78 -17.55 -11.36
N HIS A 227 16.48 -16.72 -12.15
CA HIS A 227 17.50 -17.16 -13.09
C HIS A 227 18.75 -17.69 -12.38
N GLU A 228 19.18 -17.03 -11.28
CA GLU A 228 20.35 -17.49 -10.51
C GLU A 228 20.11 -18.81 -9.77
N ARG A 229 18.89 -19.13 -9.36
CA ARG A 229 18.59 -20.36 -8.60
C ARG A 229 18.01 -21.51 -9.40
N LEU A 230 17.32 -21.23 -10.51
CA LEU A 230 16.74 -22.27 -11.36
C LEU A 230 17.69 -22.81 -12.44
N ILE A 231 18.83 -22.14 -12.70
CA ILE A 231 19.79 -22.51 -13.74
C ILE A 231 21.11 -23.10 -13.18
N LYS A 232 21.21 -23.30 -11.86
CA LYS A 232 22.28 -24.15 -11.31
C LYS A 232 21.73 -25.53 -10.91
N PRO A 233 21.54 -26.47 -11.85
CA PRO A 233 21.45 -27.87 -11.46
C PRO A 233 22.86 -28.34 -11.07
N GLN A 234 22.97 -28.82 -9.84
CA GLN A 234 23.87 -29.82 -9.38
C GLN A 234 24.96 -30.29 -10.42
N LEU A 235 26.15 -29.72 -10.31
CA LEU A 235 27.39 -30.36 -10.68
C LEU A 235 28.18 -30.57 -9.39
N THR A 236 27.92 -31.68 -8.73
CA THR A 236 28.91 -32.34 -7.86
C THR A 236 28.71 -33.83 -7.98
N ASN A 237 29.77 -34.44 -8.44
CA ASN A 237 30.04 -35.89 -8.43
C ASN A 237 29.77 -36.52 -7.06
#